data_e0352c75fe30341d5c747ed5954a70aa
#
_entry.id   e0352c75fe30341d5c747ed5954a70aa
#
_cell.length_a   1.000
_cell.length_b   1.000
_cell.length_c   1.000
_cell.angle_alpha   90.00
_cell.angle_beta   90.00
_cell.angle_gamma   90.00
#
_symmetry.space_group_name_H-M   'P 1'
#
loop_
_entity.id
_entity.type
_entity.pdbx_description
1 polymer ?
#
loop_
_entity_poly.entity_id
_entity_poly.type
_entity_poly.pdbx_seq_one_letter_code
_entity_poly.pdbx_strand_id
1 'polypeptide(L)'
;MTWTSIWGEVLQRHFAIIGHDALGTGELLLNDLAGGSGRVDVLARAVNTALFISHGIRTDSTITIHLMGGEIPRRVKFDGRILRGVHPDERSISGHIRSIMKRPVPPIGIWQEASTGILHSGGSVGETLIEWDREGVVAHVLDAEGVGLESERDGPMGFVLSDHLSFTIGEIAVLKDCQ
;
A
#
# COMPACT_ATOMS: atom_id res chain seq x y z
N MET A 1 25.15 -14.46 -24.43
CA MET A 1 24.57 -13.12 -24.77
C MET A 1 23.48 -12.88 -23.78
N THR A 2 23.75 -12.06 -22.77
CA THR A 2 22.78 -11.67 -21.72
C THR A 2 21.87 -10.57 -22.30
N TRP A 3 20.58 -10.86 -22.35
CA TRP A 3 19.55 -9.87 -22.71
C TRP A 3 19.45 -8.86 -21.57
N THR A 4 20.15 -7.76 -21.68
CA THR A 4 19.94 -6.59 -20.83
C THR A 4 18.63 -5.95 -21.28
N SER A 5 17.58 -6.11 -20.49
CA SER A 5 16.26 -5.59 -20.80
C SER A 5 16.28 -4.06 -20.92
N ILE A 6 15.82 -3.57 -22.06
CA ILE A 6 15.55 -2.15 -22.37
C ILE A 6 14.30 -1.63 -21.59
N TRP A 7 13.68 -2.47 -20.78
CA TRP A 7 12.50 -2.16 -19.96
C TRP A 7 12.99 -1.79 -18.56
N GLY A 8 12.55 -0.65 -18.06
CA GLY A 8 12.86 -0.20 -16.70
C GLY A 8 12.63 -1.29 -15.66
N GLU A 9 13.29 -1.17 -14.52
CA GLU A 9 13.23 -2.15 -13.42
C GLU A 9 11.79 -2.62 -13.19
N VAL A 10 11.57 -3.93 -13.39
CA VAL A 10 10.26 -4.55 -13.14
C VAL A 10 10.02 -4.53 -11.64
N LEU A 11 8.86 -4.07 -11.23
CA LEU A 11 8.45 -4.17 -9.83
C LEU A 11 8.41 -5.64 -9.43
N GLN A 12 9.16 -5.98 -8.39
CA GLN A 12 9.28 -7.36 -7.90
C GLN A 12 8.44 -7.58 -6.64
N ARG A 13 8.21 -6.51 -5.87
CA ARG A 13 7.52 -6.58 -4.58
C ARG A 13 6.42 -5.55 -4.50
N HIS A 14 5.23 -6.04 -4.23
CA HIS A 14 4.04 -5.22 -4.01
C HIS A 14 3.53 -5.45 -2.60
N PHE A 15 3.31 -4.41 -1.86
CA PHE A 15 2.74 -4.50 -0.52
C PHE A 15 1.36 -3.84 -0.50
N ALA A 16 0.43 -4.45 0.22
CA ALA A 16 -0.88 -3.89 0.51
C ALA A 16 -1.14 -3.99 2.01
N ILE A 17 -1.36 -2.87 2.68
CA ILE A 17 -1.71 -2.87 4.11
C ILE A 17 -3.09 -2.26 4.30
N ILE A 18 -3.94 -2.95 5.08
CA ILE A 18 -5.29 -2.51 5.41
C ILE A 18 -5.26 -1.75 6.72
N GLY A 19 -5.66 -0.49 6.70
CA GLY A 19 -5.84 0.37 7.86
C GLY A 19 -7.33 0.52 8.14
N HIS A 20 -7.84 -0.27 9.07
CA HIS A 20 -9.28 -0.39 9.36
C HIS A 20 -9.88 0.89 9.92
N ASP A 21 -9.18 1.54 10.83
CA ASP A 21 -9.64 2.77 11.50
C ASP A 21 -9.17 4.06 10.80
N ALA A 22 -8.23 3.95 9.88
CA ALA A 22 -7.68 5.09 9.17
C ALA A 22 -8.70 5.64 8.17
N LEU A 23 -9.09 6.92 8.34
CA LEU A 23 -10.10 7.56 7.52
C LEU A 23 -9.61 7.76 6.06
N GLY A 24 -10.49 7.52 5.10
CA GLY A 24 -10.24 7.80 3.69
C GLY A 24 -10.36 9.29 3.34
N THR A 25 -11.06 10.06 4.15
CA THR A 25 -11.34 11.50 3.96
C THR A 25 -11.34 12.23 5.31
N GLY A 26 -11.24 13.55 5.29
CA GLY A 26 -11.34 14.37 6.50
C GLY A 26 -10.00 14.86 7.01
N GLU A 27 -9.89 15.06 8.32
CA GLU A 27 -8.67 15.55 8.96
C GLU A 27 -7.84 14.43 9.55
N LEU A 28 -6.53 14.52 9.34
CA LEU A 28 -5.53 13.69 9.99
C LEU A 28 -4.71 14.56 10.94
N LEU A 29 -4.66 14.16 12.20
CA LEU A 29 -3.95 14.85 13.27
C LEU A 29 -2.49 14.42 13.32
N LEU A 30 -1.56 15.19 12.74
CA LEU A 30 -0.13 14.84 12.73
C LEU A 30 0.52 14.75 14.11
N ASN A 31 -0.13 15.32 15.13
CA ASN A 31 0.35 15.26 16.51
C ASN A 31 -0.25 14.09 17.29
N ASP A 32 -1.19 13.34 16.68
CA ASP A 32 -1.84 12.18 17.28
C ASP A 32 -2.16 11.12 16.20
N LEU A 33 -1.10 10.55 15.64
CA LEU A 33 -1.21 9.54 14.57
C LEU A 33 -1.74 8.20 15.10
N ALA A 34 -1.44 7.88 16.36
CA ALA A 34 -1.81 6.61 16.98
C ALA A 34 -3.22 6.62 17.56
N GLY A 35 -3.71 7.76 18.05
CA GLY A 35 -5.03 7.89 18.65
C GLY A 35 -6.06 8.44 17.66
N GLY A 36 -6.19 9.75 17.58
CA GLY A 36 -7.24 10.43 16.83
C GLY A 36 -7.15 10.30 15.30
N SER A 37 -6.11 9.66 14.76
CA SER A 37 -5.92 9.46 13.32
C SER A 37 -6.08 8.00 12.87
N GLY A 38 -6.67 7.14 13.68
CA GLY A 38 -6.97 5.74 13.29
C GLY A 38 -5.74 4.92 12.97
N ARG A 39 -4.71 5.02 13.79
CA ARG A 39 -3.46 4.25 13.69
C ARG A 39 -2.68 4.47 12.38
N VAL A 40 -2.75 5.68 11.82
CA VAL A 40 -1.93 6.04 10.64
C VAL A 40 -0.43 5.89 10.92
N ASP A 41 0.02 5.91 12.17
CA ASP A 41 1.39 5.59 12.58
C ASP A 41 1.84 4.21 12.07
N VAL A 42 0.98 3.19 12.16
CA VAL A 42 1.27 1.83 11.65
C VAL A 42 1.42 1.84 10.14
N LEU A 43 0.53 2.52 9.43
CA LEU A 43 0.59 2.62 7.96
C LEU A 43 1.83 3.37 7.50
N ALA A 44 2.18 4.48 8.16
CA ALA A 44 3.39 5.24 7.83
C ALA A 44 4.66 4.43 8.05
N ARG A 45 4.73 3.64 9.14
CA ARG A 45 5.86 2.72 9.39
C ARG A 45 5.93 1.62 8.34
N ALA A 46 4.80 1.08 7.89
CA ALA A 46 4.77 0.11 6.81
C ALA A 46 5.32 0.70 5.50
N VAL A 47 4.92 1.92 5.12
CA VAL A 47 5.48 2.63 3.96
C VAL A 47 6.99 2.81 4.11
N ASN A 48 7.44 3.26 5.28
CA ASN A 48 8.87 3.45 5.55
C ASN A 48 9.64 2.15 5.38
N THR A 49 9.18 1.06 6.00
CA THR A 49 9.86 -0.25 5.95
C THR A 49 9.85 -0.87 4.55
N ALA A 50 8.75 -0.71 3.80
CA ALA A 50 8.64 -1.26 2.46
C ALA A 50 9.56 -0.57 1.46
N LEU A 51 9.73 0.74 1.56
CA LEU A 51 10.39 1.53 0.51
C LEU A 51 11.76 2.09 0.89
N PHE A 52 12.00 2.44 2.16
CA PHE A 52 13.25 3.12 2.52
C PHE A 52 14.31 2.15 3.04
N ILE A 53 15.53 2.37 2.60
CA ILE A 53 16.75 1.69 3.05
C ILE A 53 17.78 2.74 3.48
N SER A 54 18.87 2.32 4.14
CA SER A 54 19.84 3.22 4.75
C SER A 54 20.36 4.35 3.84
N HIS A 55 20.42 4.12 2.53
CA HIS A 55 21.00 5.07 1.58
C HIS A 55 20.13 5.30 0.34
N GLY A 56 18.83 5.01 0.40
CA GLY A 56 17.98 5.20 -0.77
C GLY A 56 16.56 4.67 -0.63
N ILE A 57 15.91 4.55 -1.76
CA ILE A 57 14.56 4.00 -1.91
C ILE A 57 14.66 2.71 -2.73
N ARG A 58 13.89 1.69 -2.35
CA ARG A 58 13.75 0.45 -3.13
C ARG A 58 12.98 0.75 -4.41
N THR A 59 13.67 0.71 -5.53
CA THR A 59 13.09 1.01 -6.85
C THR A 59 12.30 -0.17 -7.43
N ASP A 60 12.43 -1.34 -6.85
CA ASP A 60 11.71 -2.56 -7.22
C ASP A 60 10.45 -2.83 -6.38
N SER A 61 10.01 -1.88 -5.58
CA SER A 61 8.93 -2.08 -4.61
C SER A 61 7.86 -1.00 -4.68
N THR A 62 6.60 -1.40 -4.45
CA THR A 62 5.47 -0.49 -4.21
C THR A 62 4.76 -0.85 -2.92
N ILE A 63 4.08 0.11 -2.32
CA ILE A 63 3.13 -0.16 -1.24
C ILE A 63 1.84 0.62 -1.45
N THR A 64 0.71 -0.06 -1.33
CA THR A 64 -0.62 0.53 -1.30
C THR A 64 -1.18 0.45 0.11
N ILE A 65 -1.47 1.58 0.71
CA ILE A 65 -2.21 1.64 1.97
C ILE A 65 -3.70 1.80 1.67
N HIS A 66 -4.52 1.06 2.40
CA HIS A 66 -5.98 1.08 2.28
C HIS A 66 -6.56 1.78 3.51
N LEU A 67 -7.12 2.96 3.32
CA LEU A 67 -7.76 3.76 4.35
C LEU A 67 -9.24 3.37 4.38
N MET A 68 -9.60 2.43 5.25
CA MET A 68 -10.91 1.79 5.29
C MET A 68 -11.85 2.37 6.34
N GLY A 69 -11.36 3.22 7.24
CA GLY A 69 -12.18 3.92 8.20
C GLY A 69 -13.09 4.96 7.53
N GLY A 70 -14.34 5.02 7.93
CA GLY A 70 -15.34 5.94 7.40
C GLY A 70 -16.14 5.38 6.21
N GLU A 71 -16.92 6.25 5.57
CA GLU A 71 -17.91 5.84 4.55
C GLU A 71 -17.28 5.62 3.16
N ILE A 72 -16.17 6.27 2.87
CA ILE A 72 -15.56 6.26 1.54
C ILE A 72 -14.13 5.71 1.63
N PRO A 73 -13.93 4.42 1.29
CA PRO A 73 -12.61 3.81 1.24
C PRO A 73 -11.69 4.49 0.23
N ARG A 74 -10.43 4.62 0.59
CA ARG A 74 -9.40 5.20 -0.28
C ARG A 74 -8.14 4.37 -0.28
N ARG A 75 -7.55 4.22 -1.45
CA ARG A 75 -6.24 3.62 -1.63
C ARG A 75 -5.21 4.70 -1.90
N VAL A 76 -4.03 4.60 -1.27
CA VAL A 76 -2.89 5.47 -1.55
C VAL A 76 -1.68 4.60 -1.86
N LYS A 77 -1.15 4.73 -3.07
CA LYS A 77 0.01 3.97 -3.58
C LYS A 77 1.26 4.83 -3.54
N PHE A 78 2.32 4.27 -3.00
CA PHE A 78 3.68 4.83 -3.07
C PHE A 78 4.51 3.93 -4.00
N ASP A 79 5.02 4.49 -5.09
CA ASP A 79 5.81 3.79 -6.10
C ASP A 79 7.30 4.14 -5.94
N GLY A 80 8.08 3.21 -5.43
CA GLY A 80 9.49 3.42 -5.13
C GLY A 80 10.35 3.76 -6.35
N ARG A 81 9.92 3.39 -7.57
CA ARG A 81 10.65 3.71 -8.82
C ARG A 81 10.78 5.21 -9.05
N ILE A 82 9.74 5.93 -8.73
CA ILE A 82 9.60 7.36 -9.08
C ILE A 82 9.35 8.25 -7.86
N LEU A 83 9.28 7.69 -6.65
CA LEU A 83 9.00 8.42 -5.41
C LEU A 83 10.02 9.55 -5.18
N ARG A 84 9.53 10.77 -4.94
CA ARG A 84 10.35 11.95 -4.64
C ARG A 84 9.69 12.79 -3.55
N GLY A 85 10.55 13.50 -2.79
CA GLY A 85 10.09 14.50 -1.81
C GLY A 85 9.45 13.91 -0.55
N VAL A 86 9.71 12.63 -0.27
CA VAL A 86 9.24 11.96 0.95
C VAL A 86 10.46 11.62 1.81
N HIS A 87 10.43 12.00 3.08
CA HIS A 87 11.45 11.62 4.05
C HIS A 87 11.07 10.31 4.76
N PRO A 88 12.06 9.50 5.19
CA PRO A 88 11.84 8.19 5.83
C PRO A 88 11.42 8.36 7.30
N ASP A 89 10.38 9.12 7.56
CA ASP A 89 9.81 9.33 8.88
C ASP A 89 8.29 9.37 8.83
N GLU A 90 7.66 8.99 9.94
CA GLU A 90 6.20 8.89 10.06
C GLU A 90 5.50 10.22 9.78
N ARG A 91 6.09 11.34 10.21
CA ARG A 91 5.48 12.66 10.05
C ARG A 91 5.44 13.11 8.59
N SER A 92 6.53 12.88 7.85
CA SER A 92 6.61 13.20 6.42
C SER A 92 5.60 12.37 5.64
N ILE A 93 5.60 11.05 5.82
CA ILE A 93 4.67 10.13 5.15
C ILE A 93 3.22 10.49 5.48
N SER A 94 2.90 10.68 6.78
CA SER A 94 1.55 11.07 7.21
C SER A 94 1.15 12.47 6.70
N GLY A 95 2.10 13.37 6.49
CA GLY A 95 1.86 14.66 5.87
C GLY A 95 1.34 14.55 4.44
N HIS A 96 1.90 13.63 3.64
CA HIS A 96 1.41 13.31 2.29
C HIS A 96 0.01 12.68 2.34
N ILE A 97 -0.21 11.71 3.23
CA ILE A 97 -1.53 11.10 3.42
C ILE A 97 -2.57 12.16 3.78
N ARG A 98 -2.27 13.07 4.74
CA ARG A 98 -3.14 14.17 5.12
C ARG A 98 -3.49 15.09 3.94
N SER A 99 -2.52 15.41 3.10
CA SER A 99 -2.75 16.22 1.91
C SER A 99 -3.72 15.54 0.93
N ILE A 100 -3.63 14.23 0.79
CA ILE A 100 -4.51 13.43 -0.06
C ILE A 100 -5.92 13.35 0.52
N MET A 101 -6.06 13.18 1.84
CA MET A 101 -7.37 13.11 2.49
C MET A 101 -8.24 14.36 2.28
N LYS A 102 -7.63 15.49 2.03
CA LYS A 102 -8.32 16.76 1.73
C LYS A 102 -8.83 16.87 0.28
N ARG A 103 -8.41 15.96 -0.60
CA ARG A 103 -8.82 15.93 -2.00
C ARG A 103 -10.08 15.05 -2.16
N PRO A 104 -10.90 15.27 -3.20
CA PRO A 104 -11.94 14.31 -3.57
C PRO A 104 -11.36 12.91 -3.75
N VAL A 105 -12.14 11.87 -3.43
CA VAL A 105 -11.76 10.49 -3.72
C VAL A 105 -12.01 10.23 -5.20
N PRO A 106 -10.99 9.82 -5.97
CA PRO A 106 -11.19 9.46 -7.37
C PRO A 106 -12.09 8.23 -7.49
N PRO A 107 -12.75 8.03 -8.63
CA PRO A 107 -13.50 6.80 -8.91
C PRO A 107 -12.61 5.55 -8.76
N ILE A 108 -13.22 4.44 -8.42
CA ILE A 108 -12.55 3.12 -8.34
C ILE A 108 -11.87 2.82 -9.68
N GLY A 109 -10.62 2.38 -9.62
CA GLY A 109 -9.80 2.06 -10.79
C GLY A 109 -9.17 3.25 -11.50
N ILE A 110 -9.48 4.48 -11.07
CA ILE A 110 -8.83 5.69 -11.59
C ILE A 110 -7.78 6.17 -10.59
N TRP A 111 -6.51 6.04 -10.96
CA TRP A 111 -5.40 6.52 -10.17
C TRP A 111 -5.08 7.98 -10.53
N GLN A 112 -5.10 8.86 -9.53
CA GLN A 112 -4.69 10.26 -9.66
C GLN A 112 -3.37 10.47 -8.92
N GLU A 113 -2.43 11.14 -9.57
CA GLU A 113 -1.17 11.51 -8.94
C GLU A 113 -1.38 12.68 -7.97
N ALA A 114 -0.94 12.49 -6.74
CA ALA A 114 -0.97 13.53 -5.71
C ALA A 114 0.35 14.29 -5.62
N SER A 115 1.45 13.58 -5.77
CA SER A 115 2.82 14.06 -5.92
C SER A 115 3.66 12.96 -6.56
N THR A 116 4.88 13.27 -6.99
CA THR A 116 5.72 12.33 -7.74
C THR A 116 5.89 11.01 -7.01
N GLY A 117 5.33 9.95 -7.60
CA GLY A 117 5.34 8.60 -7.05
C GLY A 117 4.32 8.33 -5.95
N ILE A 118 3.38 9.26 -5.69
CA ILE A 118 2.27 9.04 -4.78
C ILE A 118 0.95 9.23 -5.53
N LEU A 119 0.19 8.16 -5.64
CA LEU A 119 -1.09 8.12 -6.34
C LEU A 119 -2.21 7.76 -5.36
N HIS A 120 -3.45 8.15 -5.68
CA HIS A 120 -4.61 7.72 -4.91
C HIS A 120 -5.80 7.37 -5.80
N SER A 121 -6.65 6.48 -5.31
CA SER A 121 -7.87 6.00 -5.97
C SER A 121 -8.92 5.65 -4.92
N GLY A 122 -10.17 5.53 -5.31
CA GLY A 122 -11.18 4.88 -4.49
C GLY A 122 -11.01 3.36 -4.49
N GLY A 123 -11.72 2.69 -3.58
CA GLY A 123 -11.78 1.23 -3.51
C GLY A 123 -11.05 0.64 -2.29
N SER A 124 -11.13 -0.68 -2.20
CA SER A 124 -10.65 -1.52 -1.11
C SER A 124 -9.47 -2.40 -1.55
N VAL A 125 -9.09 -3.37 -0.74
CA VAL A 125 -8.07 -4.35 -1.07
C VAL A 125 -8.46 -5.23 -2.27
N GLY A 126 -9.76 -5.50 -2.46
CA GLY A 126 -10.26 -6.29 -3.58
C GLY A 126 -9.85 -5.72 -4.93
N GLU A 127 -9.97 -4.40 -5.11
CA GLU A 127 -9.54 -3.75 -6.35
C GLU A 127 -8.03 -3.83 -6.56
N THR A 128 -7.25 -3.79 -5.48
CA THR A 128 -5.80 -3.97 -5.57
C THR A 128 -5.44 -5.38 -6.00
N LEU A 129 -6.12 -6.40 -5.49
CA LEU A 129 -5.90 -7.80 -5.89
C LEU A 129 -6.28 -8.04 -7.36
N ILE A 130 -7.38 -7.46 -7.83
CA ILE A 130 -7.78 -7.52 -9.25
C ILE A 130 -6.72 -6.85 -10.15
N GLU A 131 -6.15 -5.74 -9.71
CA GLU A 131 -5.07 -5.06 -10.44
C GLU A 131 -3.81 -5.94 -10.46
N TRP A 132 -3.42 -6.53 -9.33
CA TRP A 132 -2.29 -7.43 -9.21
C TRP A 132 -2.43 -8.68 -10.09
N ASP A 133 -3.60 -9.31 -10.10
CA ASP A 133 -3.87 -10.45 -10.98
C ASP A 133 -3.65 -10.12 -12.46
N ARG A 134 -4.15 -8.96 -12.90
CA ARG A 134 -3.93 -8.47 -14.28
C ARG A 134 -2.46 -8.17 -14.60
N GLU A 135 -1.68 -7.81 -13.61
CA GLU A 135 -0.24 -7.52 -13.72
C GLU A 135 0.62 -8.79 -13.55
N GLY A 136 0.00 -9.95 -13.28
CA GLY A 136 0.70 -11.21 -13.03
C GLY A 136 1.40 -11.27 -11.68
N VAL A 137 0.98 -10.45 -10.72
CA VAL A 137 1.52 -10.45 -9.35
C VAL A 137 0.84 -11.57 -8.55
N VAL A 138 1.61 -12.47 -7.98
CA VAL A 138 1.10 -13.53 -7.10
C VAL A 138 0.90 -12.96 -5.70
N ALA A 139 -0.34 -12.98 -5.22
CA ALA A 139 -0.70 -12.45 -3.91
C ALA A 139 -0.45 -13.48 -2.78
N HIS A 140 0.10 -13.01 -1.69
CA HIS A 140 0.30 -13.75 -0.44
C HIS A 140 -0.29 -12.97 0.73
N VAL A 141 -1.07 -13.63 1.56
CA VAL A 141 -1.60 -13.04 2.80
C VAL A 141 -0.65 -13.34 3.94
N LEU A 142 -0.19 -12.30 4.63
CA LEU A 142 0.66 -12.46 5.80
C LEU A 142 -0.22 -12.50 7.06
N ASP A 143 -0.32 -13.69 7.63
CA ASP A 143 -1.09 -13.98 8.85
C ASP A 143 -0.22 -14.75 9.84
N ALA A 144 -0.46 -14.55 11.15
CA ALA A 144 0.31 -15.20 12.20
C ALA A 144 0.15 -16.72 12.22
N GLU A 145 -0.98 -17.23 11.73
CA GLU A 145 -1.28 -18.66 11.62
C GLU A 145 -1.01 -19.22 10.21
N GLY A 146 -0.42 -18.39 9.34
CA GLY A 146 -0.06 -18.78 7.98
C GLY A 146 1.02 -19.85 7.93
N VAL A 147 1.07 -20.56 6.82
CA VAL A 147 2.19 -21.48 6.52
C VAL A 147 3.39 -20.69 6.01
N GLY A 148 4.60 -21.23 6.22
CA GLY A 148 5.82 -20.60 5.71
C GLY A 148 5.77 -20.42 4.19
N LEU A 149 6.22 -19.26 3.70
CA LEU A 149 6.36 -19.02 2.27
C LEU A 149 7.39 -20.01 1.70
N GLU A 150 6.96 -20.92 0.85
CA GLU A 150 7.87 -21.77 0.10
C GLU A 150 8.61 -20.88 -0.91
N SER A 151 9.92 -20.78 -0.74
CA SER A 151 10.79 -19.90 -1.51
C SER A 151 10.88 -20.30 -2.98
N GLU A 152 11.15 -19.29 -3.82
CA GLU A 152 11.49 -19.36 -5.23
C GLU A 152 10.30 -19.52 -6.19
N ARG A 153 9.47 -18.48 -6.25
CA ARG A 153 8.69 -18.22 -7.47
C ARG A 153 9.39 -17.13 -8.27
N ASP A 154 9.62 -17.40 -9.54
CA ASP A 154 10.03 -16.38 -10.49
C ASP A 154 8.84 -15.45 -10.76
N GLY A 155 9.06 -14.15 -10.63
CA GLY A 155 8.05 -13.13 -10.95
C GLY A 155 7.69 -12.20 -9.80
N PRO A 156 6.80 -11.23 -10.04
CA PRO A 156 6.40 -10.24 -9.05
C PRO A 156 5.50 -10.86 -7.97
N MET A 157 5.79 -10.53 -6.72
CA MET A 157 5.05 -11.00 -5.55
C MET A 157 4.32 -9.84 -4.86
N GLY A 158 3.10 -10.11 -4.42
CA GLY A 158 2.29 -9.21 -3.63
C GLY A 158 2.09 -9.75 -2.21
N PHE A 159 2.20 -8.87 -1.21
CA PHE A 159 2.04 -9.22 0.19
C PHE A 159 0.94 -8.36 0.81
N VAL A 160 -0.13 -9.01 1.29
CA VAL A 160 -1.24 -8.34 1.96
C VAL A 160 -1.09 -8.48 3.47
N LEU A 161 -1.16 -7.34 4.15
CA LEU A 161 -1.03 -7.24 5.61
C LEU A 161 -2.25 -6.53 6.20
N SER A 162 -2.58 -6.88 7.43
CA SER A 162 -3.47 -6.11 8.28
C SER A 162 -2.67 -5.12 9.15
N ASP A 163 -3.33 -4.07 9.62
CA ASP A 163 -2.75 -3.14 10.59
C ASP A 163 -2.68 -3.78 12.00
N HIS A 164 -3.16 -3.11 13.03
CA HIS A 164 -3.23 -3.61 14.40
C HIS A 164 -4.46 -4.48 14.68
N LEU A 165 -5.39 -4.57 13.73
CA LEU A 165 -6.59 -5.41 13.81
C LEU A 165 -6.43 -6.62 12.89
N SER A 166 -7.15 -7.70 13.22
CA SER A 166 -7.22 -8.87 12.34
C SER A 166 -8.06 -8.59 11.10
N PHE A 167 -7.84 -9.35 10.04
CA PHE A 167 -8.70 -9.31 8.85
C PHE A 167 -10.16 -9.58 9.22
N THR A 168 -11.06 -8.80 8.66
CA THR A 168 -12.51 -9.03 8.79
C THR A 168 -12.95 -10.26 7.97
N ILE A 169 -14.11 -10.81 8.29
CA ILE A 169 -14.70 -11.94 7.54
C ILE A 169 -14.85 -11.59 6.05
N GLY A 170 -15.26 -10.35 5.74
CA GLY A 170 -15.39 -9.88 4.36
C GLY A 170 -14.04 -9.82 3.62
N GLU A 171 -12.99 -9.35 4.28
CA GLU A 171 -11.65 -9.32 3.71
C GLU A 171 -11.08 -10.72 3.50
N ILE A 172 -11.28 -11.62 4.47
CA ILE A 172 -10.88 -13.03 4.33
C ILE A 172 -11.56 -13.69 3.13
N ALA A 173 -12.85 -13.40 2.88
CA ALA A 173 -13.55 -13.92 1.72
C ALA A 173 -12.90 -13.43 0.42
N VAL A 174 -12.66 -12.12 0.28
CA VAL A 174 -12.00 -11.54 -0.89
C VAL A 174 -10.57 -12.07 -1.08
N LEU A 175 -9.81 -12.24 0.01
CA LEU A 175 -8.44 -12.75 -0.03
C LEU A 175 -8.37 -14.23 -0.46
N LYS A 176 -9.38 -15.04 -0.13
CA LYS A 176 -9.46 -16.46 -0.54
C LYS A 176 -9.82 -16.64 -2.01
N ASP A 177 -10.60 -15.74 -2.57
CA ASP A 177 -11.02 -15.82 -3.99
C ASP A 177 -9.88 -15.48 -4.97
N CYS A 178 -8.75 -14.96 -4.46
CA CYS A 178 -7.59 -14.56 -5.24
C CYS A 178 -6.41 -15.56 -5.17
N GLN A 179 -6.60 -16.74 -4.58
CA GLN A 179 -5.56 -17.80 -4.46
C GLN A 179 -5.62 -18.82 -5.61
#